data_f5f3ac38e098dfaa8ab0f3f3d7db68dd
#
_entry.id   f5f3ac38e098dfaa8ab0f3f3d7db68dd
#
_cell.length_a   1.000
_cell.length_b   1.000
_cell.length_c   1.000
_cell.angle_alpha   90.00
_cell.angle_beta   90.00
_cell.angle_gamma   90.00
#
_symmetry.space_group_name_H-M   'P 1'
#
loop_
_entity.id
_entity.type
_entity.pdbx_description
1 polymer ?
#
loop_
_entity_poly.entity_id
_entity_poly.type
_entity_poly.pdbx_seq_one_letter_code
_entity_poly.pdbx_strand_id
1 'polypeptide(L)'
;ENALKEIQAMSPMQQTQAMCDLANRTDTPICRTYASWSPNIKLGFWYRLGELMEQGKIAPIPAGYQLSANANAILVTIQGLEAGQQITVLRNSVIGMGYDAGKDGSQRVSEPVVPPLEVARRTQVSIEGVDNPTVLSYMDNLNANDFDTLIELFTPDGALQPPFQRPVVGKENILRFFREECQNLKLIPERGITEPAEDGFTQIKVTGKVQTPWFGGNVGMNIAWRFLLNPEGKVFFVAIDLLASPKELLNFAR
;
A
#
# COMPACT_ATOMS: atom_id res chain seq x y z
N GLU A 1 10.72 -6.00 7.45
CA GLU A 1 11.36 -5.75 8.77
C GLU A 1 12.82 -6.21 8.81
N ASN A 2 13.18 -7.37 8.24
CA ASN A 2 14.55 -7.91 8.32
C ASN A 2 15.58 -7.01 7.63
N ALA A 3 15.31 -6.51 6.42
CA ALA A 3 16.25 -5.67 5.68
C ALA A 3 16.56 -4.33 6.39
N LEU A 4 15.56 -3.70 7.04
CA LEU A 4 15.79 -2.48 7.82
C LEU A 4 16.64 -2.75 9.06
N LYS A 5 16.41 -3.86 9.77
CA LYS A 5 17.23 -4.28 10.92
C LYS A 5 18.66 -4.60 10.49
N GLU A 6 18.80 -5.23 9.32
CA GLU A 6 20.11 -5.52 8.74
C GLU A 6 20.88 -4.23 8.44
N ILE A 7 20.24 -3.24 7.79
CA ILE A 7 20.85 -1.93 7.52
C ILE A 7 21.19 -1.21 8.84
N GLN A 8 20.30 -1.23 9.85
CA GLN A 8 20.57 -0.60 11.14
C GLN A 8 21.78 -1.20 11.87
N ALA A 9 22.06 -2.48 11.67
CA ALA A 9 23.21 -3.17 12.27
C ALA A 9 24.54 -2.86 11.56
N MET A 10 24.50 -2.23 10.39
CA MET A 10 25.69 -1.86 9.60
C MET A 10 26.37 -0.60 10.14
N SER A 11 27.64 -0.41 9.82
CA SER A 11 28.33 0.87 10.04
C SER A 11 27.72 1.98 9.18
N PRO A 12 27.85 3.27 9.54
CA PRO A 12 27.30 4.38 8.76
C PRO A 12 27.70 4.39 7.28
N MET A 13 28.94 4.02 6.98
CA MET A 13 29.43 3.90 5.62
C MET A 13 28.73 2.77 4.85
N GLN A 14 28.56 1.61 5.49
CA GLN A 14 27.86 0.48 4.89
C GLN A 14 26.38 0.76 4.70
N GLN A 15 25.74 1.50 5.62
CA GLN A 15 24.35 1.95 5.49
C GLN A 15 24.17 2.82 4.23
N THR A 16 25.05 3.81 4.05
CA THR A 16 25.05 4.67 2.86
C THR A 16 25.28 3.85 1.59
N GLN A 17 26.24 2.93 1.61
CA GLN A 17 26.52 2.05 0.47
C GLN A 17 25.31 1.19 0.12
N ALA A 18 24.62 0.59 1.10
CA ALA A 18 23.43 -0.21 0.85
C ALA A 18 22.29 0.60 0.20
N MET A 19 22.11 1.87 0.58
CA MET A 19 21.13 2.76 -0.07
C MET A 19 21.53 3.07 -1.52
N CYS A 20 22.82 3.33 -1.77
CA CYS A 20 23.34 3.53 -3.13
C CYS A 20 23.18 2.25 -3.97
N ASP A 21 23.45 1.09 -3.40
CA ASP A 21 23.32 -0.20 -4.09
C ASP A 21 21.88 -0.47 -4.51
N LEU A 22 20.90 -0.17 -3.64
CA LEU A 22 19.47 -0.26 -3.96
C LEU A 22 19.10 0.66 -5.13
N ALA A 23 19.54 1.91 -5.11
CA ALA A 23 19.26 2.88 -6.16
C ALA A 23 19.93 2.49 -7.50
N ASN A 24 21.16 1.99 -7.44
CA ASN A 24 21.96 1.60 -8.59
C ASN A 24 21.72 0.17 -9.09
N ARG A 25 20.82 -0.57 -8.42
CA ARG A 25 20.49 -1.97 -8.77
C ARG A 25 21.71 -2.91 -8.71
N THR A 26 22.60 -2.68 -7.76
CA THR A 26 23.79 -3.51 -7.57
C THR A 26 23.37 -4.91 -7.10
N ASP A 27 24.04 -5.95 -7.59
CA ASP A 27 23.75 -7.33 -7.22
C ASP A 27 24.21 -7.64 -5.79
N THR A 28 23.37 -7.36 -4.81
CA THR A 28 23.58 -7.67 -3.38
C THR A 28 22.38 -8.43 -2.81
N PRO A 29 22.54 -9.16 -1.70
CA PRO A 29 21.42 -9.87 -1.07
C PRO A 29 20.24 -8.95 -0.72
N ILE A 30 20.52 -7.75 -0.19
CA ILE A 30 19.47 -6.76 0.11
C ILE A 30 18.75 -6.30 -1.15
N CYS A 31 19.49 -6.02 -2.23
CA CYS A 31 18.91 -5.58 -3.50
C CYS A 31 18.06 -6.67 -4.15
N ARG A 32 18.45 -7.94 -4.07
CA ARG A 32 17.63 -9.07 -4.55
C ARG A 32 16.35 -9.20 -3.74
N THR A 33 16.45 -9.12 -2.41
CA THR A 33 15.28 -9.16 -1.51
C THR A 33 14.34 -8.00 -1.80
N TYR A 34 14.87 -6.78 -1.94
CA TYR A 34 14.09 -5.59 -2.26
C TYR A 34 13.38 -5.71 -3.62
N ALA A 35 14.03 -6.28 -4.63
CA ALA A 35 13.45 -6.44 -5.97
C ALA A 35 12.16 -7.26 -5.95
N SER A 36 12.06 -8.26 -5.06
CA SER A 36 10.88 -9.14 -4.92
C SER A 36 9.68 -8.46 -4.22
N TRP A 37 9.84 -7.27 -3.66
CA TRP A 37 8.76 -6.60 -2.93
C TRP A 37 7.79 -5.89 -3.87
N SER A 38 6.52 -5.80 -3.42
CA SER A 38 5.52 -5.00 -4.09
C SER A 38 5.88 -3.50 -4.05
N PRO A 39 5.37 -2.68 -4.98
CA PRO A 39 5.60 -1.24 -5.02
C PRO A 39 5.29 -0.51 -3.71
N ASN A 40 4.25 -0.93 -3.00
CA ASN A 40 3.86 -0.32 -1.74
C ASN A 40 4.85 -0.65 -0.62
N ILE A 41 5.35 -1.90 -0.57
CA ILE A 41 6.38 -2.30 0.39
C ILE A 41 7.68 -1.51 0.13
N LYS A 42 8.06 -1.34 -1.14
CA LYS A 42 9.22 -0.54 -1.53
C LYS A 42 9.11 0.91 -1.07
N LEU A 43 7.95 1.54 -1.30
CA LEU A 43 7.70 2.91 -0.83
C LEU A 43 7.76 3.01 0.69
N GLY A 44 7.09 2.09 1.41
CA GLY A 44 7.10 2.03 2.86
C GLY A 44 8.49 1.82 3.46
N PHE A 45 9.33 1.03 2.79
CA PHE A 45 10.73 0.84 3.19
C PHE A 45 11.52 2.16 3.14
N TRP A 46 11.44 2.93 2.06
CA TRP A 46 12.13 4.22 1.93
C TRP A 46 11.59 5.26 2.91
N TYR A 47 10.27 5.28 3.11
CA TYR A 47 9.66 6.14 4.12
C TYR A 47 10.22 5.83 5.52
N ARG A 48 10.20 4.55 5.91
CA ARG A 48 10.69 4.12 7.23
C ARG A 48 12.19 4.37 7.40
N LEU A 49 12.95 4.21 6.34
CA LEU A 49 14.38 4.51 6.31
C LEU A 49 14.62 6.00 6.58
N GLY A 50 13.85 6.90 5.96
CA GLY A 50 13.89 8.34 6.22
C GLY A 50 13.60 8.68 7.69
N GLU A 51 12.55 8.09 8.29
CA GLU A 51 12.27 8.27 9.72
C GLU A 51 13.43 7.81 10.62
N LEU A 52 14.07 6.69 10.29
CA LEU A 52 15.22 6.18 11.05
C LEU A 52 16.45 7.09 10.90
N MET A 53 16.62 7.73 9.75
CA MET A 53 17.65 8.75 9.55
C MET A 53 17.41 10.00 10.41
N GLU A 54 16.17 10.50 10.46
CA GLU A 54 15.77 11.61 11.32
C GLU A 54 15.98 11.30 12.82
N GLN A 55 15.71 10.05 13.23
CA GLN A 55 15.92 9.58 14.59
C GLN A 55 17.41 9.29 14.91
N GLY A 56 18.32 9.46 13.96
CA GLY A 56 19.74 9.15 14.13
C GLY A 56 20.06 7.65 14.29
N LYS A 57 19.11 6.77 13.93
CA LYS A 57 19.28 5.30 13.98
C LYS A 57 19.91 4.73 12.71
N ILE A 58 19.94 5.51 11.66
CA ILE A 58 20.64 5.27 10.37
C ILE A 58 21.41 6.54 10.05
N ALA A 59 22.52 6.39 9.34
CA ALA A 59 23.39 7.50 8.93
C ALA A 59 22.57 8.61 8.24
N PRO A 60 22.60 9.84 8.76
CA PRO A 60 21.86 10.96 8.16
C PRO A 60 22.52 11.39 6.84
N ILE A 61 21.80 12.19 6.07
CA ILE A 61 22.38 12.89 4.93
C ILE A 61 23.54 13.75 5.44
N PRO A 62 24.73 13.67 4.83
CA PRO A 62 25.88 14.43 5.28
C PRO A 62 25.61 15.92 5.39
N ALA A 63 26.06 16.55 6.48
CA ALA A 63 25.96 17.99 6.65
C ALA A 63 26.66 18.71 5.48
N GLY A 64 25.93 19.62 4.83
CA GLY A 64 26.45 20.36 3.66
C GLY A 64 26.25 19.66 2.31
N TYR A 65 25.56 18.50 2.28
CA TYR A 65 25.17 17.87 1.01
C TYR A 65 24.26 18.82 0.22
N GLN A 66 24.64 19.13 -1.00
CA GLN A 66 23.84 19.96 -1.90
C GLN A 66 23.28 19.11 -3.04
N LEU A 67 21.97 19.18 -3.21
CA LEU A 67 21.34 18.60 -4.40
C LEU A 67 21.83 19.29 -5.67
N SER A 68 22.00 18.55 -6.74
CA SER A 68 22.21 19.15 -8.05
C SER A 68 21.02 20.07 -8.40
N ALA A 69 21.25 21.07 -9.26
CA ALA A 69 20.21 21.99 -9.69
C ALA A 69 18.99 21.25 -10.26
N ASN A 70 19.21 20.19 -11.04
CA ASN A 70 18.14 19.36 -11.60
C ASN A 70 17.38 18.57 -10.51
N ALA A 71 18.09 17.98 -9.55
CA ALA A 71 17.45 17.24 -8.46
C ALA A 71 16.62 18.17 -7.58
N ASN A 72 17.12 19.37 -7.30
CA ASN A 72 16.38 20.38 -6.56
C ASN A 72 15.12 20.85 -7.30
N ALA A 73 15.20 21.08 -8.61
CA ALA A 73 14.05 21.45 -9.43
C ALA A 73 12.97 20.35 -9.45
N ILE A 74 13.37 19.07 -9.53
CA ILE A 74 12.47 17.93 -9.45
C ILE A 74 11.79 17.88 -8.07
N LEU A 75 12.55 18.05 -6.99
CA LEU A 75 12.01 18.05 -5.63
C LEU A 75 10.98 19.16 -5.41
N VAL A 76 11.28 20.40 -5.85
CA VAL A 76 10.36 21.54 -5.80
C VAL A 76 9.08 21.23 -6.61
N THR A 77 9.23 20.62 -7.80
CA THR A 77 8.08 20.22 -8.63
C THR A 77 7.22 19.20 -7.89
N ILE A 78 7.83 18.17 -7.30
CA ILE A 78 7.08 17.15 -6.52
C ILE A 78 6.37 17.78 -5.32
N GLN A 79 7.02 18.70 -4.60
CA GLN A 79 6.41 19.40 -3.46
C GLN A 79 5.20 20.25 -3.84
N GLY A 80 5.14 20.74 -5.08
CA GLY A 80 4.01 21.50 -5.61
C GLY A 80 2.84 20.64 -6.09
N LEU A 81 2.99 19.32 -6.15
CA LEU A 81 1.93 18.39 -6.56
C LEU A 81 0.91 18.17 -5.43
N GLU A 82 -0.31 17.78 -5.79
CA GLU A 82 -1.28 17.24 -4.83
C GLU A 82 -0.70 15.98 -4.15
N ALA A 83 -1.06 15.75 -2.87
CA ALA A 83 -0.51 14.66 -2.07
C ALA A 83 -0.57 13.29 -2.76
N GLY A 84 -1.67 12.99 -3.44
CA GLY A 84 -1.81 11.75 -4.20
C GLY A 84 -0.87 11.63 -5.39
N GLN A 85 -0.62 12.73 -6.06
CA GLN A 85 0.34 12.78 -7.16
C GLN A 85 1.78 12.60 -6.63
N GLN A 86 2.09 13.21 -5.47
CA GLN A 86 3.38 13.01 -4.81
C GLN A 86 3.63 11.54 -4.48
N ILE A 87 2.66 10.87 -3.85
CA ILE A 87 2.74 9.43 -3.52
C ILE A 87 2.92 8.61 -4.79
N THR A 88 2.20 8.91 -5.85
CA THR A 88 2.29 8.20 -7.14
C THR A 88 3.69 8.34 -7.75
N VAL A 89 4.24 9.56 -7.76
CA VAL A 89 5.59 9.81 -8.29
C VAL A 89 6.64 9.07 -7.45
N LEU A 90 6.58 9.20 -6.12
CA LEU A 90 7.51 8.53 -5.21
C LEU A 90 7.42 7.00 -5.31
N ARG A 91 6.20 6.46 -5.36
CA ARG A 91 6.00 5.03 -5.57
C ARG A 91 6.62 4.54 -6.88
N ASN A 92 6.38 5.25 -7.97
CA ASN A 92 6.93 4.88 -9.28
C ASN A 92 8.45 4.99 -9.32
N SER A 93 9.05 5.95 -8.63
CA SER A 93 10.51 6.10 -8.59
C SER A 93 11.21 4.93 -7.88
N VAL A 94 10.58 4.32 -6.88
CA VAL A 94 11.19 3.22 -6.10
C VAL A 94 10.94 1.83 -6.69
N ILE A 95 9.96 1.67 -7.60
CA ILE A 95 9.64 0.38 -8.23
C ILE A 95 10.85 -0.23 -8.94
N GLY A 96 11.57 0.61 -9.68
CA GLY A 96 12.71 0.18 -10.47
C GLY A 96 14.00 -0.04 -9.71
N MET A 97 14.05 0.25 -8.40
CA MET A 97 15.23 0.04 -7.56
C MET A 97 15.38 -1.43 -7.16
N GLY A 98 16.57 -1.80 -6.70
CA GLY A 98 16.94 -3.18 -6.35
C GLY A 98 17.34 -4.01 -7.57
N TYR A 99 17.95 -5.16 -7.33
CA TYR A 99 18.49 -6.04 -8.37
C TYR A 99 17.53 -7.17 -8.70
N ASP A 100 17.12 -7.25 -9.96
CA ASP A 100 16.29 -8.31 -10.50
C ASP A 100 17.00 -8.97 -11.68
N ALA A 101 17.57 -10.15 -11.44
CA ALA A 101 18.26 -10.93 -12.46
C ALA A 101 17.33 -11.40 -13.62
N GLY A 102 16.02 -11.37 -13.42
CA GLY A 102 15.03 -11.80 -14.42
C GLY A 102 14.63 -10.72 -15.42
N LYS A 103 14.99 -9.43 -15.20
CA LYS A 103 14.71 -8.37 -16.17
C LYS A 103 15.67 -8.32 -17.35
N ASP A 104 16.69 -9.16 -17.33
CA ASP A 104 17.63 -9.35 -18.46
C ASP A 104 17.30 -10.59 -19.32
N GLY A 105 16.07 -11.05 -19.26
CA GLY A 105 15.55 -12.16 -20.10
C GLY A 105 14.82 -13.25 -19.35
N SER A 106 13.50 -13.24 -19.44
CA SER A 106 12.55 -14.39 -19.36
C SER A 106 12.50 -15.28 -18.11
N GLN A 107 11.31 -15.28 -17.51
CA GLN A 107 10.54 -16.42 -16.97
C GLN A 107 10.53 -16.72 -15.48
N ARG A 108 9.28 -16.68 -14.98
CA ARG A 108 8.57 -17.58 -14.02
C ARG A 108 9.13 -17.72 -12.62
N VAL A 109 8.35 -17.18 -11.71
CA VAL A 109 8.42 -17.45 -10.28
C VAL A 109 7.51 -18.64 -9.95
N SER A 110 8.10 -19.65 -9.31
CA SER A 110 7.40 -20.74 -8.65
C SER A 110 6.84 -20.25 -7.31
N GLU A 111 5.57 -20.57 -7.05
CA GLU A 111 4.91 -20.26 -5.79
C GLU A 111 5.56 -21.00 -4.60
N PRO A 112 5.73 -20.35 -3.43
CA PRO A 112 6.00 -21.07 -2.19
C PRO A 112 4.68 -21.55 -1.56
N VAL A 113 4.62 -22.85 -1.31
CA VAL A 113 3.57 -23.54 -0.54
C VAL A 113 3.62 -23.04 0.92
N VAL A 114 2.53 -22.43 1.36
CA VAL A 114 2.33 -22.00 2.75
C VAL A 114 1.53 -23.09 3.49
N PRO A 115 1.96 -23.53 4.70
CA PRO A 115 1.20 -24.50 5.49
C PRO A 115 -0.07 -23.87 6.08
N PRO A 116 -1.12 -24.68 6.39
CA PRO A 116 -2.42 -24.17 6.81
C PRO A 116 -2.32 -23.54 8.19
N LEU A 117 -2.68 -22.27 8.26
CA LEU A 117 -2.82 -21.53 9.53
C LEU A 117 -4.18 -21.81 10.17
N GLU A 118 -4.12 -22.02 11.47
CA GLU A 118 -5.26 -22.18 12.36
C GLU A 118 -6.33 -21.09 12.15
N VAL A 119 -7.58 -21.53 12.21
CA VAL A 119 -8.78 -20.68 12.11
C VAL A 119 -8.79 -19.72 13.30
N ALA A 120 -8.20 -18.55 13.12
CA ALA A 120 -8.34 -17.44 14.05
C ALA A 120 -9.81 -17.00 14.07
N ARG A 121 -10.39 -16.88 15.25
CA ARG A 121 -11.75 -16.39 15.48
C ARG A 121 -11.95 -15.08 14.72
N ARG A 122 -12.89 -15.08 13.77
CA ARG A 122 -13.29 -13.89 13.02
C ARG A 122 -13.82 -12.87 14.01
N THR A 123 -13.09 -11.80 14.22
CA THR A 123 -13.61 -10.60 14.89
C THR A 123 -14.56 -9.95 13.90
N GLN A 124 -15.85 -10.06 14.15
CA GLN A 124 -16.88 -9.50 13.27
C GLN A 124 -16.75 -7.97 13.26
N VAL A 125 -16.49 -7.41 12.10
CA VAL A 125 -16.39 -5.95 11.91
C VAL A 125 -17.79 -5.35 12.10
N SER A 126 -17.86 -4.24 12.84
CA SER A 126 -19.06 -3.44 13.04
C SER A 126 -18.80 -2.03 12.52
N ILE A 127 -19.76 -1.45 11.79
CA ILE A 127 -19.67 -0.12 11.20
C ILE A 127 -20.91 0.67 11.64
N GLU A 128 -20.70 1.79 12.33
CA GLU A 128 -21.81 2.64 12.73
C GLU A 128 -22.57 3.17 11.49
N GLY A 129 -23.88 2.90 11.44
CA GLY A 129 -24.76 3.34 10.34
C GLY A 129 -24.71 2.49 9.07
N VAL A 130 -24.03 1.32 9.09
CA VAL A 130 -24.00 0.38 7.95
C VAL A 130 -24.16 -1.05 8.42
N ASP A 131 -25.29 -1.67 8.04
CA ASP A 131 -25.61 -3.08 8.35
C ASP A 131 -25.57 -3.96 7.08
N ASN A 132 -25.03 -3.44 5.98
CA ASN A 132 -25.01 -4.15 4.71
C ASN A 132 -24.03 -5.36 4.78
N PRO A 133 -24.52 -6.60 4.56
CA PRO A 133 -23.73 -7.82 4.74
C PRO A 133 -22.56 -7.91 3.76
N THR A 134 -22.69 -7.38 2.53
CA THR A 134 -21.62 -7.40 1.54
C THR A 134 -20.46 -6.49 1.97
N VAL A 135 -20.74 -5.30 2.48
CA VAL A 135 -19.72 -4.36 2.95
C VAL A 135 -19.03 -4.89 4.22
N LEU A 136 -19.78 -5.44 5.16
CA LEU A 136 -19.22 -6.06 6.36
C LEU A 136 -18.31 -7.24 5.99
N SER A 137 -18.78 -8.14 5.10
CA SER A 137 -17.99 -9.27 4.61
C SER A 137 -16.74 -8.83 3.84
N TYR A 138 -16.82 -7.73 3.09
CA TYR A 138 -15.65 -7.15 2.41
C TYR A 138 -14.55 -6.78 3.41
N MET A 139 -14.90 -6.07 4.49
CA MET A 139 -13.97 -5.67 5.54
C MET A 139 -13.39 -6.87 6.29
N ASP A 140 -14.24 -7.84 6.67
CA ASP A 140 -13.82 -9.03 7.40
C ASP A 140 -12.89 -9.92 6.57
N ASN A 141 -13.23 -10.19 5.31
CA ASN A 141 -12.42 -11.05 4.44
C ASN A 141 -11.08 -10.40 4.10
N LEU A 142 -11.05 -9.07 3.88
CA LEU A 142 -9.79 -8.36 3.62
C LEU A 142 -8.90 -8.38 4.88
N ASN A 143 -9.46 -8.16 6.06
CA ASN A 143 -8.75 -8.27 7.33
C ASN A 143 -8.22 -9.69 7.61
N ALA A 144 -8.92 -10.71 7.12
CA ALA A 144 -8.52 -12.11 7.24
C ALA A 144 -7.53 -12.56 6.16
N ASN A 145 -7.22 -11.73 5.16
CA ASN A 145 -6.53 -12.09 3.91
C ASN A 145 -7.23 -13.22 3.13
N ASP A 146 -8.55 -13.38 3.31
CA ASP A 146 -9.37 -14.35 2.60
C ASP A 146 -9.83 -13.75 1.25
N PHE A 147 -8.86 -13.61 0.33
CA PHE A 147 -9.09 -12.93 -0.94
C PHE A 147 -9.95 -13.75 -1.90
N ASP A 148 -9.98 -15.07 -1.74
CA ASP A 148 -10.82 -15.96 -2.55
C ASP A 148 -12.30 -15.80 -2.20
N THR A 149 -12.64 -15.67 -0.91
CA THR A 149 -14.00 -15.34 -0.49
C THR A 149 -14.34 -13.87 -0.78
N LEU A 150 -13.37 -12.96 -0.64
CA LEU A 150 -13.55 -11.54 -0.91
C LEU A 150 -13.94 -11.27 -2.36
N ILE A 151 -13.29 -11.93 -3.32
CA ILE A 151 -13.56 -11.69 -4.74
C ILE A 151 -14.95 -12.16 -5.17
N GLU A 152 -15.56 -13.10 -4.47
CA GLU A 152 -16.92 -13.56 -4.75
C GLU A 152 -18.00 -12.52 -4.41
N LEU A 153 -17.65 -11.49 -3.66
CA LEU A 153 -18.52 -10.34 -3.41
C LEU A 153 -18.68 -9.43 -4.63
N PHE A 154 -17.76 -9.48 -5.58
CA PHE A 154 -17.77 -8.63 -6.77
C PHE A 154 -18.64 -9.21 -7.89
N THR A 155 -19.16 -8.33 -8.75
CA THR A 155 -19.73 -8.71 -10.05
C THR A 155 -18.61 -9.17 -11.00
N PRO A 156 -18.90 -9.96 -12.05
CA PRO A 156 -17.88 -10.40 -13.01
C PRO A 156 -17.10 -9.24 -13.66
N ASP A 157 -17.78 -8.14 -13.93
CA ASP A 157 -17.28 -6.90 -14.52
C ASP A 157 -16.99 -5.82 -13.47
N GLY A 158 -16.97 -6.20 -12.19
CA GLY A 158 -16.73 -5.30 -11.09
C GLY A 158 -15.37 -4.59 -11.16
N ALA A 159 -15.29 -3.43 -10.52
CA ALA A 159 -14.07 -2.65 -10.51
C ALA A 159 -13.67 -2.19 -9.09
N LEU A 160 -12.36 -2.17 -8.86
CA LEU A 160 -11.72 -1.63 -7.67
C LEU A 160 -10.88 -0.42 -8.08
N GLN A 161 -11.10 0.72 -7.45
CA GLN A 161 -10.29 1.92 -7.61
C GLN A 161 -9.38 2.10 -6.38
N PRO A 162 -8.12 1.65 -6.44
CA PRO A 162 -7.16 1.92 -5.36
C PRO A 162 -6.83 3.42 -5.30
N PRO A 163 -6.35 3.92 -4.14
CA PRO A 163 -5.91 5.32 -4.05
C PRO A 163 -4.86 5.63 -5.12
N PHE A 164 -5.07 6.73 -5.85
CA PHE A 164 -4.12 7.27 -6.84
C PHE A 164 -3.73 6.34 -7.99
N GLN A 165 -4.49 5.28 -8.22
CA GLN A 165 -4.26 4.34 -9.32
C GLN A 165 -5.45 4.33 -10.27
N ARG A 166 -5.24 3.77 -11.46
CA ARG A 166 -6.34 3.49 -12.39
C ARG A 166 -7.22 2.37 -11.83
N PRO A 167 -8.52 2.35 -12.16
CA PRO A 167 -9.38 1.26 -11.77
C PRO A 167 -8.86 -0.10 -12.26
N VAL A 168 -8.91 -1.07 -11.37
CA VAL A 168 -8.65 -2.49 -11.67
C VAL A 168 -9.99 -3.13 -11.98
N VAL A 169 -10.18 -3.63 -13.19
CA VAL A 169 -11.47 -4.15 -13.67
C VAL A 169 -11.41 -5.66 -13.83
N GLY A 170 -12.47 -6.33 -13.41
CA GLY A 170 -12.66 -7.78 -13.51
C GLY A 170 -12.06 -8.58 -12.36
N LYS A 171 -12.76 -9.66 -11.97
CA LYS A 171 -12.44 -10.47 -10.80
C LYS A 171 -10.98 -10.95 -10.76
N GLU A 172 -10.44 -11.46 -11.86
CA GLU A 172 -9.08 -12.01 -11.91
C GLU A 172 -8.02 -10.92 -11.61
N ASN A 173 -8.19 -9.73 -12.19
CA ASN A 173 -7.26 -8.62 -11.96
C ASN A 173 -7.37 -8.08 -10.53
N ILE A 174 -8.60 -7.98 -10.00
CA ILE A 174 -8.85 -7.54 -8.61
C ILE A 174 -8.27 -8.55 -7.63
N LEU A 175 -8.46 -9.85 -7.86
CA LEU A 175 -7.90 -10.91 -7.00
C LEU A 175 -6.37 -10.87 -6.98
N ARG A 176 -5.75 -10.70 -8.16
CA ARG A 176 -4.29 -10.52 -8.25
C ARG A 176 -3.84 -9.28 -7.48
N PHE A 177 -4.54 -8.16 -7.64
CA PHE A 177 -4.24 -6.93 -6.90
C PHE A 177 -4.33 -7.14 -5.38
N PHE A 178 -5.37 -7.82 -4.88
CA PHE A 178 -5.48 -8.11 -3.45
C PHE A 178 -4.32 -8.97 -2.93
N ARG A 179 -3.94 -10.00 -3.68
CA ARG A 179 -2.84 -10.90 -3.31
C ARG A 179 -1.47 -10.21 -3.34
N GLU A 180 -1.27 -9.26 -4.25
CA GLU A 180 0.01 -8.57 -4.40
C GLU A 180 0.14 -7.35 -3.49
N GLU A 181 -0.95 -6.58 -3.29
CA GLU A 181 -0.88 -5.24 -2.71
C GLU A 181 -1.59 -5.10 -1.35
N CYS A 182 -2.49 -6.04 -1.00
CA CYS A 182 -3.37 -5.88 0.17
C CYS A 182 -3.06 -6.85 1.32
N GLN A 183 -1.96 -7.60 1.27
CA GLN A 183 -1.63 -8.56 2.32
C GLN A 183 -1.36 -7.87 3.66
N ASN A 184 -1.97 -8.45 4.72
CA ASN A 184 -1.80 -8.00 6.10
C ASN A 184 -2.22 -6.53 6.35
N LEU A 185 -3.10 -5.99 5.50
CA LEU A 185 -3.79 -4.75 5.81
C LEU A 185 -4.77 -4.98 6.97
N LYS A 186 -4.88 -4.01 7.85
CA LYS A 186 -5.92 -3.99 8.87
C LYS A 186 -6.84 -2.81 8.65
N LEU A 187 -8.06 -3.09 8.19
CA LEU A 187 -9.12 -2.11 8.04
C LEU A 187 -9.83 -1.94 9.37
N ILE A 188 -9.98 -0.70 9.78
CA ILE A 188 -10.71 -0.30 10.98
C ILE A 188 -11.77 0.69 10.52
N PRO A 189 -12.90 0.20 9.95
CA PRO A 189 -14.01 1.07 9.60
C PRO A 189 -14.66 1.61 10.87
N GLU A 190 -15.10 2.86 10.84
CA GLU A 190 -15.68 3.53 12.00
C GLU A 190 -17.18 3.77 11.78
N ARG A 191 -17.52 4.48 10.72
CA ARG A 191 -18.91 4.87 10.44
C ARG A 191 -19.17 4.96 8.94
N GLY A 192 -20.45 4.87 8.57
CA GLY A 192 -20.82 5.07 7.16
C GLY A 192 -22.26 5.48 6.99
N ILE A 193 -22.60 5.73 5.74
CA ILE A 193 -23.95 6.08 5.29
C ILE A 193 -24.32 5.21 4.10
N THR A 194 -25.61 4.87 4.00
CA THR A 194 -26.18 4.11 2.88
C THR A 194 -27.20 5.00 2.17
N GLU A 195 -27.07 5.13 0.87
CA GLU A 195 -27.94 5.95 0.02
C GLU A 195 -28.40 5.13 -1.19
N PRO A 196 -29.67 5.25 -1.62
CA PRO A 196 -30.10 4.66 -2.88
C PRO A 196 -29.42 5.41 -4.04
N ALA A 197 -29.05 4.66 -5.08
CA ALA A 197 -28.52 5.19 -6.33
C ALA A 197 -29.48 4.87 -7.47
N GLU A 198 -29.19 5.37 -8.67
CA GLU A 198 -30.00 5.13 -9.87
C GLU A 198 -30.04 3.64 -10.22
N ASP A 199 -31.04 3.22 -10.98
CA ASP A 199 -31.22 1.85 -11.51
C ASP A 199 -31.22 0.73 -10.44
N GLY A 200 -31.66 1.05 -9.21
CA GLY A 200 -31.72 0.08 -8.12
C GLY A 200 -30.37 -0.23 -7.46
N PHE A 201 -29.32 0.49 -7.82
CA PHE A 201 -28.04 0.39 -7.14
C PHE A 201 -28.10 1.02 -5.75
N THR A 202 -27.18 0.61 -4.89
CA THR A 202 -27.01 1.16 -3.55
C THR A 202 -25.60 1.70 -3.40
N GLN A 203 -25.49 2.96 -3.00
CA GLN A 203 -24.21 3.59 -2.66
C GLN A 203 -24.00 3.52 -1.15
N ILE A 204 -22.83 3.05 -0.74
CA ILE A 204 -22.43 3.00 0.67
C ILE A 204 -21.06 3.65 0.80
N LYS A 205 -20.99 4.67 1.65
CA LYS A 205 -19.74 5.35 1.98
C LYS A 205 -19.36 5.02 3.41
N VAL A 206 -18.16 4.47 3.60
CA VAL A 206 -17.60 4.11 4.91
C VAL A 206 -16.34 4.94 5.13
N THR A 207 -16.17 5.49 6.32
CA THR A 207 -14.94 6.16 6.75
C THR A 207 -14.30 5.39 7.88
N GLY A 208 -12.98 5.44 7.95
CA GLY A 208 -12.21 4.74 8.97
C GLY A 208 -10.71 4.85 8.73
N LYS A 209 -9.99 3.87 9.22
CA LYS A 209 -8.52 3.82 9.14
C LYS A 209 -8.05 2.53 8.49
N VAL A 210 -6.92 2.61 7.81
CA VAL A 210 -6.15 1.44 7.38
C VAL A 210 -4.81 1.46 8.09
N GLN A 211 -4.48 0.38 8.75
CA GLN A 211 -3.14 0.13 9.26
C GLN A 211 -2.42 -0.78 8.28
N THR A 212 -1.21 -0.39 7.91
CA THR A 212 -0.36 -1.18 7.03
C THR A 212 0.81 -1.73 7.81
N PRO A 213 1.25 -2.98 7.56
CA PRO A 213 2.39 -3.56 8.26
C PRO A 213 3.70 -2.82 7.97
N TRP A 214 3.72 -2.03 6.90
CA TRP A 214 4.92 -1.33 6.40
C TRP A 214 5.23 -0.04 7.15
N PHE A 215 4.23 0.59 7.76
CA PHE A 215 4.41 1.83 8.54
C PHE A 215 4.58 1.59 10.05
N GLY A 216 5.11 0.42 10.44
CA GLY A 216 5.39 0.12 11.85
C GLY A 216 4.19 -0.26 12.70
N GLY A 217 3.08 -0.67 12.08
CA GLY A 217 1.91 -1.25 12.77
C GLY A 217 1.00 -0.26 13.51
N ASN A 218 1.46 0.96 13.80
CA ASN A 218 0.71 1.94 14.59
C ASN A 218 0.27 3.18 13.80
N VAL A 219 0.62 3.29 12.53
CA VAL A 219 0.22 4.44 11.71
C VAL A 219 -1.04 4.07 10.93
N GLY A 220 -2.16 4.59 11.36
CA GLY A 220 -3.43 4.48 10.65
C GLY A 220 -3.59 5.63 9.65
N MET A 221 -3.80 5.33 8.38
CA MET A 221 -4.21 6.32 7.39
C MET A 221 -5.74 6.46 7.41
N ASN A 222 -6.24 7.69 7.48
CA ASN A 222 -7.68 7.95 7.35
C ASN A 222 -8.10 7.75 5.90
N ILE A 223 -9.09 6.91 5.67
CA ILE A 223 -9.60 6.61 4.35
C ILE A 223 -11.11 6.58 4.30
N ALA A 224 -11.65 6.72 3.10
CA ALA A 224 -13.04 6.45 2.78
C ALA A 224 -13.12 5.35 1.72
N TRP A 225 -14.02 4.40 1.95
CA TRP A 225 -14.44 3.42 0.96
C TRP A 225 -15.79 3.87 0.41
N ARG A 226 -15.91 3.96 -0.90
CA ARG A 226 -17.17 4.24 -1.59
C ARG A 226 -17.56 3.01 -2.40
N PHE A 227 -18.57 2.29 -1.90
CA PHE A 227 -19.13 1.13 -2.58
C PHE A 227 -20.31 1.53 -3.44
N LEU A 228 -20.42 0.92 -4.60
CA LEU A 228 -21.62 0.89 -5.42
C LEU A 228 -21.99 -0.59 -5.58
N LEU A 229 -23.11 -0.96 -4.97
CA LEU A 229 -23.66 -2.32 -5.03
C LEU A 229 -24.75 -2.38 -6.09
N ASN A 230 -24.75 -3.46 -6.88
CA ASN A 230 -25.83 -3.72 -7.84
C ASN A 230 -27.11 -4.19 -7.11
N PRO A 231 -28.26 -4.34 -7.81
CA PRO A 231 -29.51 -4.78 -7.20
C PRO A 231 -29.47 -6.12 -6.49
N GLU A 232 -28.54 -7.02 -6.87
CA GLU A 232 -28.30 -8.31 -6.21
C GLU A 232 -27.40 -8.18 -4.97
N GLY A 233 -26.98 -6.96 -4.59
CA GLY A 233 -26.12 -6.69 -3.45
C GLY A 233 -24.64 -7.05 -3.66
N LYS A 234 -24.19 -7.24 -4.90
CA LYS A 234 -22.79 -7.48 -5.25
C LYS A 234 -22.05 -6.16 -5.48
N VAL A 235 -20.74 -6.15 -5.20
CA VAL A 235 -19.88 -5.00 -5.46
C VAL A 235 -19.68 -4.83 -6.97
N PHE A 236 -20.29 -3.80 -7.53
CA PHE A 236 -20.04 -3.37 -8.91
C PHE A 236 -18.82 -2.44 -8.98
N PHE A 237 -18.70 -1.54 -8.00
CA PHE A 237 -17.56 -0.63 -7.92
C PHE A 237 -17.22 -0.35 -6.46
N VAL A 238 -15.93 -0.30 -6.15
CA VAL A 238 -15.45 0.24 -4.88
C VAL A 238 -14.27 1.18 -5.13
N ALA A 239 -14.37 2.40 -4.65
CA ALA A 239 -13.28 3.36 -4.66
C ALA A 239 -12.73 3.54 -3.24
N ILE A 240 -11.43 3.71 -3.14
CA ILE A 240 -10.71 3.92 -1.90
C ILE A 240 -10.03 5.28 -1.97
N ASP A 241 -10.49 6.22 -1.15
CA ASP A 241 -9.99 7.59 -1.11
C ASP A 241 -9.17 7.80 0.16
N LEU A 242 -7.98 8.37 0.04
CA LEU A 242 -7.21 8.81 1.18
C LEU A 242 -7.76 10.14 1.71
N LEU A 243 -8.12 10.19 3.01
CA LEU A 243 -8.68 11.38 3.66
C LEU A 243 -7.62 12.25 4.36
N ALA A 244 -6.34 11.87 4.29
CA ALA A 244 -5.27 12.65 4.88
C ALA A 244 -5.20 14.04 4.25
N SER A 245 -5.19 15.08 5.08
CA SER A 245 -4.89 16.42 4.58
C SER A 245 -3.43 16.50 4.11
N PRO A 246 -3.10 17.34 3.13
CA PRO A 246 -1.71 17.57 2.73
C PRO A 246 -0.79 17.95 3.90
N LYS A 247 -1.34 18.59 4.96
CA LYS A 247 -0.61 18.94 6.18
C LYS A 247 -0.28 17.72 7.05
N GLU A 248 -1.14 16.71 7.10
CA GLU A 248 -0.87 15.47 7.85
C GLU A 248 0.19 14.63 7.14
N LEU A 249 0.17 14.56 5.81
CA LEU A 249 1.21 13.88 5.04
C LEU A 249 2.57 14.57 5.16
N LEU A 250 2.59 15.90 5.26
CA LEU A 250 3.83 16.68 5.49
C LEU A 250 4.31 16.62 6.94
N ASN A 251 3.43 16.40 7.92
CA ASN A 251 3.81 16.20 9.32
C ASN A 251 4.42 14.80 9.59
N PHE A 252 4.22 13.84 8.71
CA PHE A 252 4.96 12.58 8.71
C PHE A 252 6.40 12.72 8.19
N ALA A 253 6.75 13.89 7.63
CA ALA A 253 8.08 14.23 7.10
C ALA A 253 8.87 15.17 8.05
N ARG A 254 8.40 15.36 9.30
CA ARG A 254 9.12 16.10 10.35
C ARG A 254 9.63 15.20 11.45
#